data_6c7e9eabef904d965b1527728c0420da
#
_entry.id   6c7e9eabef904d965b1527728c0420da
#
_cell.length_a   1.000
_cell.length_b   1.000
_cell.length_c   1.000
_cell.angle_alpha   90.00
_cell.angle_beta   90.00
_cell.angle_gamma   90.00
#
_symmetry.space_group_name_H-M   'P 1'
#
loop_
_entity.id
_entity.type
_entity.pdbx_description
1 polymer ?
#
loop_
_entity_poly.entity_id
_entity_poly.type
_entity_poly.pdbx_seq_one_letter_code
_entity_poly.pdbx_strand_id
1 'polypeptide(L)'
;MAAKDVKFSGEARERMLRGVDILANAVKVTLGPKGRNVVLDKSFGAPRITKDGVTVAKEIELEDKFENMGAQMVREVAQKTNDLAGDGTTTATVLAQAIVREGAKSVAAGMNPMDLKRGIDIAVNAVVKDIEKRAKKVSSSAEVAQVGTISSNGDANIGQMIAKAMQKVGNEGVITVEEAKALDTEVEIVEGMQFDRGYISPYFITNAEKMLAEFEDAYILLHEKKLSGLQSMLPVLEAVVKSGRPLVIVAEDVEGEAIATLVVNKLRGGLKVAAVKAPGFGDRRKAMLEDIAILTGGQLISEDLGIKLENVTTAMLGRAKKVIIEKEKTTIVNGAGKKPDIEARVQQIKAQIEETTSDYDKEKLQERLAKLAGGVVVIRVGGATEIEVKEKKDRVEDALNATRAAVEEGIVPGGGVALLRAKKAVVRIHDENPDVQAGINIVLKALEAPIRQIVENAGVEGSIVVGKILDEKSETYGFDAQDEKYVDMIEAGIVDPAKVVRTALQDAGSVAGLLVTTEAMVAELPKEPAPTAMPPGGGMGGGMGF
;
A
#
# COMPACT_ATOMS: atom_id res chain seq x y z
N MET A 1 16.25 23.39 22.71
CA MET A 1 15.98 21.96 22.46
C MET A 1 15.31 21.39 23.69
N ALA A 2 14.27 20.54 23.54
CA ALA A 2 13.68 19.86 24.68
C ALA A 2 14.68 18.86 25.28
N ALA A 3 14.68 18.70 26.62
CA ALA A 3 15.48 17.69 27.30
C ALA A 3 15.10 16.29 26.82
N LYS A 4 16.08 15.37 26.82
CA LYS A 4 15.89 13.98 26.35
C LYS A 4 15.98 13.02 27.54
N ASP A 5 15.12 12.01 27.52
CA ASP A 5 15.25 10.80 28.34
C ASP A 5 15.95 9.74 27.52
N VAL A 6 16.91 9.04 28.11
CA VAL A 6 17.73 8.03 27.44
C VAL A 6 17.68 6.74 28.23
N LYS A 7 17.31 5.65 27.56
CA LYS A 7 17.31 4.30 28.11
C LYS A 7 18.37 3.45 27.43
N PHE A 8 19.00 2.55 28.16
CA PHE A 8 20.09 1.72 27.68
C PHE A 8 19.85 0.24 27.96
N SER A 9 20.52 -0.59 27.19
CA SER A 9 20.70 -2.03 27.44
C SER A 9 19.38 -2.77 27.70
N GLY A 10 19.27 -3.46 28.84
CA GLY A 10 18.10 -4.27 29.20
C GLY A 10 16.81 -3.48 29.31
N GLU A 11 16.84 -2.28 29.94
CA GLU A 11 15.64 -1.44 30.10
C GLU A 11 15.09 -0.96 28.73
N ALA A 12 15.98 -0.54 27.82
CA ALA A 12 15.60 -0.13 26.49
C ALA A 12 14.95 -1.30 25.73
N ARG A 13 15.58 -2.47 25.74
CA ARG A 13 15.07 -3.68 25.07
C ARG A 13 13.73 -4.15 25.64
N GLU A 14 13.54 -4.13 26.96
CA GLU A 14 12.29 -4.57 27.58
C GLU A 14 11.11 -3.70 27.15
N ARG A 15 11.26 -2.35 27.19
CA ARG A 15 10.21 -1.42 26.77
C ARG A 15 9.91 -1.56 25.28
N MET A 16 10.95 -1.63 24.46
CA MET A 16 10.80 -1.84 23.02
C MET A 16 10.04 -3.12 22.71
N LEU A 17 10.40 -4.24 23.34
CA LEU A 17 9.71 -5.53 23.18
C LEU A 17 8.24 -5.46 23.60
N ARG A 18 7.94 -4.75 24.69
CA ARG A 18 6.55 -4.58 25.14
C ARG A 18 5.73 -3.85 24.09
N GLY A 19 6.25 -2.79 23.48
CA GLY A 19 5.59 -2.08 22.40
C GLY A 19 5.37 -2.96 21.15
N VAL A 20 6.40 -3.72 20.75
CA VAL A 20 6.31 -4.72 19.67
C VAL A 20 5.18 -5.73 19.96
N ASP A 21 5.12 -6.23 21.20
CA ASP A 21 4.14 -7.23 21.59
C ASP A 21 2.71 -6.70 21.64
N ILE A 22 2.51 -5.49 22.14
CA ILE A 22 1.17 -4.87 22.18
C ILE A 22 0.63 -4.73 20.76
N LEU A 23 1.39 -4.14 19.85
CA LEU A 23 0.95 -3.96 18.48
C LEU A 23 0.73 -5.30 17.76
N ALA A 24 1.73 -6.18 17.80
CA ALA A 24 1.65 -7.46 17.10
C ALA A 24 0.51 -8.36 17.63
N ASN A 25 0.25 -8.34 18.95
CA ASN A 25 -0.86 -9.11 19.53
C ASN A 25 -2.23 -8.58 19.10
N ALA A 26 -2.37 -7.26 18.89
CA ALA A 26 -3.61 -6.68 18.38
C ALA A 26 -3.82 -7.01 16.89
N VAL A 27 -2.74 -7.06 16.10
CA VAL A 27 -2.81 -7.34 14.66
C VAL A 27 -3.01 -8.84 14.38
N LYS A 28 -2.27 -9.74 15.04
CA LYS A 28 -2.23 -11.18 14.74
C LYS A 28 -3.56 -11.92 14.91
N VAL A 29 -4.51 -11.36 15.70
CA VAL A 29 -5.85 -11.95 15.89
C VAL A 29 -6.68 -11.96 14.61
N THR A 30 -6.29 -11.17 13.62
CA THR A 30 -6.97 -11.08 12.32
C THR A 30 -6.49 -12.14 11.32
N LEU A 31 -5.38 -12.84 11.60
CA LEU A 31 -4.71 -13.73 10.66
C LEU A 31 -5.49 -15.02 10.39
N GLY A 32 -5.61 -15.36 9.11
CA GLY A 32 -6.18 -16.62 8.64
C GLY A 32 -7.72 -16.62 8.53
N PRO A 33 -8.31 -17.75 8.05
CA PRO A 33 -9.73 -17.81 7.72
C PRO A 33 -10.63 -17.67 8.96
N LYS A 34 -10.17 -18.10 10.13
CA LYS A 34 -10.87 -17.94 11.43
C LYS A 34 -10.34 -16.74 12.23
N GLY A 35 -9.58 -15.83 11.59
CA GLY A 35 -9.19 -14.56 12.15
C GLY A 35 -10.40 -13.70 12.51
N ARG A 36 -10.27 -12.89 13.56
CA ARG A 36 -11.36 -12.06 14.12
C ARG A 36 -11.18 -10.59 13.82
N ASN A 37 -12.29 -9.87 13.86
CA ASN A 37 -12.29 -8.42 13.68
C ASN A 37 -11.67 -7.71 14.88
N VAL A 38 -11.04 -6.56 14.60
CA VAL A 38 -10.63 -5.57 15.60
C VAL A 38 -11.55 -4.37 15.48
N VAL A 39 -11.97 -3.82 16.63
CA VAL A 39 -12.78 -2.60 16.71
C VAL A 39 -11.85 -1.43 17.06
N LEU A 40 -11.88 -0.41 16.22
CA LEU A 40 -11.06 0.78 16.36
C LEU A 40 -11.95 1.97 16.74
N ASP A 41 -11.56 2.69 17.78
CA ASP A 41 -12.22 3.93 18.16
C ASP A 41 -11.96 5.03 17.11
N LYS A 42 -12.91 5.94 16.95
CA LYS A 42 -12.77 7.08 16.06
C LYS A 42 -13.14 8.36 16.82
N SER A 43 -12.34 9.40 16.65
CA SER A 43 -12.61 10.70 17.27
C SER A 43 -13.97 11.28 16.87
N PHE A 44 -14.49 10.90 15.70
CA PHE A 44 -15.80 11.30 15.18
C PHE A 44 -16.44 10.14 14.41
N GLY A 45 -17.74 9.90 14.61
CA GLY A 45 -18.51 8.85 13.94
C GLY A 45 -18.54 7.54 14.69
N ALA A 46 -18.99 6.48 14.02
CA ALA A 46 -19.04 5.13 14.59
C ALA A 46 -17.65 4.48 14.61
N PRO A 47 -17.38 3.58 15.59
CA PRO A 47 -16.15 2.77 15.58
C PRO A 47 -15.98 2.02 14.26
N ARG A 48 -14.74 1.91 13.79
CA ARG A 48 -14.39 1.12 12.60
C ARG A 48 -14.16 -0.33 13.00
N ILE A 49 -14.73 -1.25 12.23
CA ILE A 49 -14.48 -2.69 12.36
C ILE A 49 -13.65 -3.12 11.16
N THR A 50 -12.53 -3.83 11.40
CA THR A 50 -11.64 -4.26 10.33
C THR A 50 -10.91 -5.55 10.67
N LYS A 51 -10.49 -6.29 9.62
CA LYS A 51 -9.50 -7.38 9.70
C LYS A 51 -8.17 -7.00 9.05
N ASP A 52 -8.08 -5.84 8.42
CA ASP A 52 -6.85 -5.40 7.77
C ASP A 52 -5.77 -5.05 8.81
N GLY A 53 -4.64 -5.76 8.74
CA GLY A 53 -3.55 -5.65 9.69
C GLY A 53 -2.86 -4.29 9.66
N VAL A 54 -2.71 -3.64 8.49
CA VAL A 54 -2.07 -2.33 8.42
C VAL A 54 -2.95 -1.24 9.01
N THR A 55 -4.27 -1.33 8.80
CA THR A 55 -5.23 -0.42 9.42
C THR A 55 -5.19 -0.52 10.94
N VAL A 56 -5.17 -1.75 11.50
CA VAL A 56 -5.04 -1.95 12.95
C VAL A 56 -3.71 -1.39 13.45
N ALA A 57 -2.60 -1.67 12.77
CA ALA A 57 -1.28 -1.20 13.17
C ALA A 57 -1.15 0.33 13.18
N LYS A 58 -1.81 1.03 12.26
CA LYS A 58 -1.80 2.50 12.16
C LYS A 58 -2.51 3.20 13.33
N GLU A 59 -3.53 2.59 13.90
CA GLU A 59 -4.32 3.18 14.98
C GLU A 59 -3.68 2.96 16.38
N ILE A 60 -2.63 2.12 16.47
CA ILE A 60 -1.99 1.85 17.76
C ILE A 60 -0.93 2.89 18.05
N GLU A 61 -1.19 3.70 19.07
CA GLU A 61 -0.27 4.66 19.67
C GLU A 61 -0.25 4.45 21.17
N LEU A 62 0.96 4.34 21.76
CA LEU A 62 1.15 4.02 23.17
C LEU A 62 1.59 5.27 23.94
N GLU A 63 1.12 5.39 25.18
CA GLU A 63 1.43 6.52 26.05
C GLU A 63 2.92 6.56 26.43
N ASP A 64 3.53 5.40 26.75
CA ASP A 64 4.97 5.31 27.01
C ASP A 64 5.72 5.46 25.66
N LYS A 65 6.55 6.51 25.58
CA LYS A 65 7.28 6.84 24.35
C LYS A 65 8.26 5.75 23.90
N PHE A 66 8.85 5.00 24.83
CA PHE A 66 9.79 3.94 24.49
C PHE A 66 9.06 2.69 24.02
N GLU A 67 7.95 2.32 24.65
CA GLU A 67 7.07 1.27 24.15
C GLU A 67 6.51 1.66 22.76
N ASN A 68 6.10 2.93 22.62
CA ASN A 68 5.59 3.43 21.35
C ASN A 68 6.63 3.36 20.22
N MET A 69 7.92 3.60 20.48
CA MET A 69 8.97 3.41 19.47
C MET A 69 9.01 1.96 18.97
N GLY A 70 8.90 0.96 19.88
CA GLY A 70 8.83 -0.45 19.49
C GLY A 70 7.60 -0.76 18.63
N ALA A 71 6.43 -0.26 19.02
CA ALA A 71 5.20 -0.38 18.24
C ALA A 71 5.32 0.28 16.85
N GLN A 72 5.87 1.51 16.79
CA GLN A 72 6.07 2.24 15.53
C GLN A 72 6.99 1.50 14.55
N MET A 73 8.05 0.84 15.03
CA MET A 73 8.93 0.04 14.17
C MET A 73 8.21 -1.16 13.54
N VAL A 74 7.33 -1.84 14.27
CA VAL A 74 6.52 -2.93 13.69
C VAL A 74 5.41 -2.38 12.80
N ARG A 75 4.84 -1.21 13.10
CA ARG A 75 3.93 -0.51 12.19
C ARG A 75 4.60 -0.22 10.85
N GLU A 76 5.87 0.19 10.85
CA GLU A 76 6.66 0.41 9.63
C GLU A 76 6.78 -0.87 8.80
N VAL A 77 6.95 -2.05 9.44
CA VAL A 77 6.94 -3.34 8.74
C VAL A 77 5.62 -3.55 7.99
N ALA A 78 4.50 -3.39 8.69
CA ALA A 78 3.17 -3.57 8.09
C ALA A 78 2.93 -2.58 6.94
N GLN A 79 3.30 -1.30 7.15
CA GLN A 79 3.16 -0.26 6.13
C GLN A 79 4.02 -0.56 4.90
N LYS A 80 5.29 -0.94 5.08
CA LYS A 80 6.22 -1.25 3.99
C LYS A 80 5.74 -2.43 3.15
N THR A 81 5.28 -3.49 3.81
CA THR A 81 4.71 -4.67 3.14
C THR A 81 3.46 -4.31 2.34
N ASN A 82 2.60 -3.46 2.90
CA ASN A 82 1.43 -2.94 2.18
C ASN A 82 1.84 -2.13 0.94
N ASP A 83 2.82 -1.24 1.04
CA ASP A 83 3.27 -0.39 -0.06
C ASP A 83 3.88 -1.20 -1.22
N LEU A 84 4.55 -2.33 -0.92
CA LEU A 84 5.24 -3.18 -1.91
C LEU A 84 4.37 -4.28 -2.51
N ALA A 85 3.52 -4.89 -1.70
CA ALA A 85 2.76 -6.08 -2.09
C ALA A 85 1.23 -5.90 -1.98
N GLY A 86 0.77 -4.90 -1.22
CA GLY A 86 -0.66 -4.58 -1.03
C GLY A 86 -1.42 -5.59 -0.16
N ASP A 87 -0.74 -6.61 0.37
CA ASP A 87 -1.28 -7.65 1.24
C ASP A 87 -0.14 -8.23 2.10
N GLY A 88 -0.45 -9.15 3.03
CA GLY A 88 0.53 -9.85 3.89
C GLY A 88 1.00 -9.05 5.11
N THR A 89 0.38 -7.95 5.44
CA THR A 89 0.75 -7.04 6.53
C THR A 89 0.71 -7.73 7.90
N THR A 90 -0.30 -8.58 8.14
CA THR A 90 -0.42 -9.36 9.37
C THR A 90 0.67 -10.43 9.46
N THR A 91 0.97 -11.13 8.36
CA THR A 91 2.06 -12.13 8.31
C THR A 91 3.42 -11.47 8.60
N ALA A 92 3.69 -10.31 8.02
CA ALA A 92 4.92 -9.55 8.27
C ALA A 92 5.05 -9.13 9.74
N THR A 93 3.96 -8.67 10.35
CA THR A 93 3.90 -8.31 11.77
C THR A 93 4.20 -9.51 12.67
N VAL A 94 3.62 -10.68 12.40
CA VAL A 94 3.85 -11.93 13.14
C VAL A 94 5.29 -12.38 13.02
N LEU A 95 5.87 -12.33 11.81
CA LEU A 95 7.28 -12.66 11.57
C LEU A 95 8.22 -11.71 12.31
N ALA A 96 7.97 -10.40 12.24
CA ALA A 96 8.78 -9.40 12.95
C ALA A 96 8.76 -9.64 14.46
N GLN A 97 7.58 -9.86 15.07
CA GLN A 97 7.47 -10.19 16.48
C GLN A 97 8.28 -11.44 16.84
N ALA A 98 8.17 -12.50 16.03
CA ALA A 98 8.86 -13.76 16.28
C ALA A 98 10.39 -13.58 16.24
N ILE A 99 10.91 -12.88 15.23
CA ILE A 99 12.35 -12.61 15.07
C ILE A 99 12.86 -11.74 16.23
N VAL A 100 12.15 -10.66 16.59
CA VAL A 100 12.56 -9.74 17.66
C VAL A 100 12.58 -10.46 19.01
N ARG A 101 11.54 -11.27 19.32
CA ARG A 101 11.46 -12.03 20.57
C ARG A 101 12.60 -13.04 20.72
N GLU A 102 12.90 -13.81 19.68
CA GLU A 102 14.00 -14.79 19.72
C GLU A 102 15.37 -14.09 19.72
N GLY A 103 15.52 -13.01 18.96
CA GLY A 103 16.73 -12.19 18.93
C GLY A 103 17.04 -11.56 20.29
N ALA A 104 16.04 -11.00 20.97
CA ALA A 104 16.21 -10.41 22.29
C ALA A 104 16.66 -11.45 23.35
N LYS A 105 16.17 -12.70 23.26
CA LYS A 105 16.64 -13.78 24.13
C LYS A 105 18.12 -14.08 23.90
N SER A 106 18.57 -14.12 22.66
CA SER A 106 19.95 -14.36 22.29
C SER A 106 20.89 -13.24 22.75
N VAL A 107 20.47 -11.97 22.61
CA VAL A 107 21.19 -10.80 23.11
C VAL A 107 21.28 -10.83 24.66
N ALA A 108 20.18 -11.17 25.34
CA ALA A 108 20.18 -11.31 26.80
C ALA A 108 21.10 -12.45 27.28
N ALA A 109 21.31 -13.47 26.44
CA ALA A 109 22.27 -14.54 26.69
C ALA A 109 23.74 -14.15 26.43
N GLY A 110 24.00 -12.90 26.00
CA GLY A 110 25.35 -12.36 25.77
C GLY A 110 25.90 -12.53 24.37
N MET A 111 25.08 -12.95 23.39
CA MET A 111 25.48 -13.05 21.98
C MET A 111 25.65 -11.68 21.34
N ASN A 112 26.56 -11.56 20.39
CA ASN A 112 26.83 -10.32 19.67
C ASN A 112 25.65 -9.95 18.75
N PRO A 113 24.94 -8.80 18.99
CA PRO A 113 23.77 -8.43 18.22
C PRO A 113 24.04 -8.22 16.72
N MET A 114 25.25 -7.74 16.37
CA MET A 114 25.62 -7.50 14.96
C MET A 114 25.82 -8.81 14.19
N ASP A 115 26.36 -9.83 14.86
CA ASP A 115 26.54 -11.15 14.26
C ASP A 115 25.19 -11.89 14.18
N LEU A 116 24.32 -11.74 15.20
CA LEU A 116 22.94 -12.21 15.12
C LEU A 116 22.22 -11.62 13.90
N LYS A 117 22.36 -10.30 13.66
CA LYS A 117 21.77 -9.64 12.49
C LYS A 117 22.31 -10.22 11.18
N ARG A 118 23.62 -10.46 11.07
CA ARG A 118 24.21 -11.10 9.87
C ARG A 118 23.58 -12.47 9.60
N GLY A 119 23.40 -13.28 10.66
CA GLY A 119 22.74 -14.58 10.55
C GLY A 119 21.29 -14.48 10.11
N ILE A 120 20.54 -13.49 10.63
CA ILE A 120 19.16 -13.20 10.20
C ILE A 120 19.14 -12.84 8.71
N ASP A 121 20.01 -11.93 8.25
CA ASP A 121 20.09 -11.50 6.87
C ASP A 121 20.41 -12.68 5.90
N ILE A 122 21.35 -13.55 6.29
CA ILE A 122 21.71 -14.76 5.52
C ILE A 122 20.51 -15.70 5.37
N ALA A 123 19.81 -15.98 6.47
CA ALA A 123 18.68 -16.89 6.47
C ALA A 123 17.49 -16.33 5.68
N VAL A 124 17.16 -15.06 5.87
CA VAL A 124 16.08 -14.38 5.11
C VAL A 124 16.34 -14.45 3.61
N ASN A 125 17.57 -14.12 3.17
CA ASN A 125 17.94 -14.19 1.76
C ASN A 125 17.84 -15.60 1.18
N ALA A 126 18.16 -16.63 1.96
CA ALA A 126 18.04 -18.02 1.53
C ALA A 126 16.58 -18.45 1.36
N VAL A 127 15.70 -18.03 2.29
CA VAL A 127 14.26 -18.29 2.22
C VAL A 127 13.64 -17.59 1.02
N VAL A 128 13.97 -16.31 0.79
CA VAL A 128 13.46 -15.55 -0.36
C VAL A 128 13.77 -16.25 -1.67
N LYS A 129 15.04 -16.64 -1.89
CA LYS A 129 15.45 -17.38 -3.08
C LYS A 129 14.73 -18.72 -3.23
N ASP A 130 14.44 -19.42 -2.13
CA ASP A 130 13.69 -20.67 -2.13
C ASP A 130 12.22 -20.46 -2.52
N ILE A 131 11.58 -19.41 -2.00
CA ILE A 131 10.20 -19.02 -2.35
C ILE A 131 10.12 -18.67 -3.85
N GLU A 132 11.01 -17.81 -4.35
CA GLU A 132 11.07 -17.43 -5.77
C GLU A 132 11.24 -18.64 -6.69
N LYS A 133 12.12 -19.59 -6.31
CA LYS A 133 12.36 -20.82 -7.08
C LYS A 133 11.14 -21.75 -7.13
N ARG A 134 10.36 -21.80 -6.04
CA ARG A 134 9.17 -22.69 -5.93
C ARG A 134 7.88 -22.02 -6.42
N ALA A 135 7.91 -20.75 -6.69
CA ALA A 135 6.75 -20.03 -7.20
C ALA A 135 6.25 -20.61 -8.52
N LYS A 136 4.98 -20.95 -8.58
CA LYS A 136 4.28 -21.42 -9.79
C LYS A 136 3.61 -20.24 -10.47
N LYS A 137 3.90 -20.00 -11.74
CA LYS A 137 3.25 -18.95 -12.53
C LYS A 137 1.73 -19.17 -12.60
N VAL A 138 0.97 -18.11 -12.41
CA VAL A 138 -0.48 -18.11 -12.60
C VAL A 138 -0.77 -18.14 -14.10
N SER A 139 -1.52 -19.13 -14.55
CA SER A 139 -1.79 -19.37 -15.97
C SER A 139 -3.27 -19.33 -16.35
N SER A 140 -4.16 -19.41 -15.39
CA SER A 140 -5.59 -19.52 -15.63
C SER A 140 -6.41 -18.52 -14.82
N SER A 141 -7.57 -18.13 -15.36
CA SER A 141 -8.55 -17.29 -14.64
C SER A 141 -9.08 -17.97 -13.36
N ALA A 142 -9.06 -19.30 -13.31
CA ALA A 142 -9.45 -20.05 -12.11
C ALA A 142 -8.43 -19.87 -10.98
N GLU A 143 -7.12 -19.91 -11.27
CA GLU A 143 -6.06 -19.63 -10.29
C GLU A 143 -6.13 -18.18 -9.80
N VAL A 144 -6.42 -17.23 -10.68
CA VAL A 144 -6.68 -15.83 -10.32
C VAL A 144 -7.84 -15.71 -9.34
N ALA A 145 -8.95 -16.42 -9.61
CA ALA A 145 -10.11 -16.43 -8.73
C ALA A 145 -9.80 -17.07 -7.37
N GLN A 146 -8.98 -18.13 -7.33
CA GLN A 146 -8.54 -18.77 -6.08
C GLN A 146 -7.76 -17.78 -5.20
N VAL A 147 -6.76 -17.09 -5.75
CA VAL A 147 -6.00 -16.06 -5.01
C VAL A 147 -6.92 -14.99 -4.45
N GLY A 148 -7.82 -14.44 -5.29
CA GLY A 148 -8.78 -13.43 -4.85
C GLY A 148 -9.74 -13.93 -3.76
N THR A 149 -10.13 -15.20 -3.84
CA THR A 149 -10.99 -15.85 -2.82
C THR A 149 -10.26 -15.97 -1.48
N ILE A 150 -9.02 -16.43 -1.48
CA ILE A 150 -8.23 -16.59 -0.24
C ILE A 150 -7.96 -15.24 0.41
N SER A 151 -7.48 -14.27 -0.35
CA SER A 151 -7.18 -12.93 0.17
C SER A 151 -8.43 -12.19 0.67
N SER A 152 -9.62 -12.48 0.10
CA SER A 152 -10.91 -11.96 0.59
C SER A 152 -11.54 -12.77 1.73
N ASN A 153 -10.76 -13.56 2.47
CA ASN A 153 -11.23 -14.42 3.57
C ASN A 153 -12.26 -15.47 3.15
N GLY A 154 -12.09 -16.10 1.99
CA GLY A 154 -12.93 -17.18 1.49
C GLY A 154 -14.17 -16.73 0.69
N ASP A 155 -14.29 -15.44 0.36
CA ASP A 155 -15.39 -14.92 -0.46
C ASP A 155 -15.20 -15.23 -1.95
N ALA A 156 -15.77 -16.33 -2.41
CA ALA A 156 -15.68 -16.76 -3.80
C ALA A 156 -16.28 -15.76 -4.80
N ASN A 157 -17.26 -14.95 -4.38
CA ASN A 157 -17.87 -13.94 -5.26
C ASN A 157 -16.85 -12.83 -5.58
N ILE A 158 -16.09 -12.38 -4.57
CA ILE A 158 -15.01 -11.40 -4.75
C ILE A 158 -13.92 -11.97 -5.67
N GLY A 159 -13.47 -13.21 -5.41
CA GLY A 159 -12.46 -13.86 -6.26
C GLY A 159 -12.87 -13.97 -7.72
N GLN A 160 -14.09 -14.42 -7.99
CA GLN A 160 -14.62 -14.52 -9.35
C GLN A 160 -14.81 -13.15 -10.03
N MET A 161 -15.23 -12.15 -9.26
CA MET A 161 -15.40 -10.78 -9.75
C MET A 161 -14.06 -10.18 -10.19
N ILE A 162 -13.01 -10.34 -9.39
CA ILE A 162 -11.66 -9.87 -9.72
C ILE A 162 -11.11 -10.61 -10.94
N ALA A 163 -11.26 -11.93 -11.01
CA ALA A 163 -10.82 -12.72 -12.17
C ALA A 163 -11.52 -12.26 -13.48
N LYS A 164 -12.82 -12.01 -13.44
CA LYS A 164 -13.57 -11.46 -14.57
C LYS A 164 -13.11 -10.04 -14.93
N ALA A 165 -12.83 -9.21 -13.92
CA ALA A 165 -12.33 -7.85 -14.13
C ALA A 165 -10.96 -7.89 -14.83
N MET A 166 -10.02 -8.70 -14.34
CA MET A 166 -8.70 -8.86 -14.94
C MET A 166 -8.75 -9.45 -16.34
N GLN A 167 -9.65 -10.41 -16.59
CA GLN A 167 -9.85 -10.97 -17.95
C GLN A 167 -10.30 -9.90 -18.96
N LYS A 168 -11.09 -8.91 -18.51
CA LYS A 168 -11.61 -7.85 -19.38
C LYS A 168 -10.56 -6.80 -19.74
N VAL A 169 -9.69 -6.39 -18.78
CA VAL A 169 -8.69 -5.35 -19.02
C VAL A 169 -7.29 -5.90 -19.28
N GLY A 170 -7.08 -7.22 -19.11
CA GLY A 170 -5.74 -7.85 -19.19
C GLY A 170 -4.92 -7.64 -17.92
N ASN A 171 -3.71 -8.23 -17.92
CA ASN A 171 -2.82 -8.20 -16.75
C ASN A 171 -2.32 -6.79 -16.41
N GLU A 172 -2.14 -5.95 -17.41
CA GLU A 172 -1.71 -4.55 -17.30
C GLU A 172 -2.87 -3.57 -17.08
N GLY A 173 -4.10 -4.09 -17.06
CA GLY A 173 -5.31 -3.28 -16.98
C GLY A 173 -5.53 -2.67 -15.59
N VAL A 174 -6.16 -1.51 -15.57
CA VAL A 174 -6.45 -0.76 -14.36
C VAL A 174 -7.80 -1.18 -13.79
N ILE A 175 -7.80 -1.56 -12.52
CA ILE A 175 -9.01 -1.87 -11.74
C ILE A 175 -9.01 -0.96 -10.52
N THR A 176 -10.09 -0.21 -10.32
CA THR A 176 -10.31 0.65 -9.14
C THR A 176 -11.51 0.15 -8.35
N VAL A 177 -11.51 0.39 -7.04
CA VAL A 177 -12.58 -0.01 -6.14
C VAL A 177 -13.21 1.24 -5.54
N GLU A 178 -14.52 1.38 -5.66
CA GLU A 178 -15.29 2.52 -5.17
C GLU A 178 -16.45 2.07 -4.28
N GLU A 179 -16.90 2.96 -3.41
CA GLU A 179 -18.10 2.74 -2.61
C GLU A 179 -19.35 3.02 -3.44
N ALA A 180 -20.30 2.09 -3.45
CA ALA A 180 -21.62 2.30 -4.03
C ALA A 180 -22.64 2.74 -2.98
N LYS A 181 -23.67 3.46 -3.43
CA LYS A 181 -24.87 3.74 -2.61
C LYS A 181 -25.95 2.64 -2.77
N ALA A 182 -25.65 1.62 -3.56
CA ALA A 182 -26.52 0.46 -3.81
C ALA A 182 -26.20 -0.68 -2.86
N LEU A 183 -27.14 -1.64 -2.74
CA LEU A 183 -26.93 -2.87 -1.95
C LEU A 183 -25.99 -3.83 -2.66
N ASP A 184 -26.10 -3.92 -3.98
CA ASP A 184 -25.33 -4.84 -4.80
C ASP A 184 -23.99 -4.26 -5.23
N THR A 185 -22.99 -5.15 -5.38
CA THR A 185 -21.69 -4.82 -5.93
C THR A 185 -21.73 -4.94 -7.45
N GLU A 186 -21.29 -3.91 -8.16
CA GLU A 186 -21.30 -3.84 -9.63
C GLU A 186 -19.89 -3.70 -10.19
N VAL A 187 -19.69 -4.20 -11.43
CA VAL A 187 -18.44 -4.09 -12.18
C VAL A 187 -18.71 -3.40 -13.50
N GLU A 188 -18.17 -2.21 -13.68
CA GLU A 188 -18.32 -1.40 -14.89
C GLU A 188 -16.96 -1.17 -15.56
N ILE A 189 -16.94 -1.10 -16.88
CA ILE A 189 -15.77 -0.66 -17.66
C ILE A 189 -16.05 0.77 -18.11
N VAL A 190 -15.11 1.66 -17.82
CA VAL A 190 -15.17 3.07 -18.18
C VAL A 190 -13.92 3.49 -18.96
N GLU A 191 -14.05 4.56 -19.73
CA GLU A 191 -12.89 5.18 -20.37
C GLU A 191 -11.95 5.74 -19.32
N GLY A 192 -10.67 5.40 -19.40
CA GLY A 192 -9.69 5.83 -18.41
C GLY A 192 -8.31 5.28 -18.68
N MET A 193 -7.32 5.76 -17.95
CA MET A 193 -5.95 5.26 -18.02
C MET A 193 -5.19 5.51 -16.72
N GLN A 194 -4.11 4.75 -16.53
CA GLN A 194 -3.14 4.97 -15.47
C GLN A 194 -1.75 5.22 -16.06
N PHE A 195 -0.99 6.10 -15.43
CA PHE A 195 0.41 6.33 -15.78
C PHE A 195 1.29 6.45 -14.54
N ASP A 196 2.57 6.11 -14.71
CA ASP A 196 3.56 5.97 -13.64
C ASP A 196 4.17 7.33 -13.30
N ARG A 197 3.40 8.21 -12.68
CA ARG A 197 3.81 9.46 -12.04
C ARG A 197 2.78 9.83 -10.99
N GLY A 198 3.23 10.10 -9.77
CA GLY A 198 2.37 10.51 -8.67
C GLY A 198 2.45 12.00 -8.36
N TYR A 199 1.93 12.39 -7.19
CA TYR A 199 1.93 13.78 -6.78
C TYR A 199 3.36 14.31 -6.57
N ILE A 200 3.59 15.56 -7.00
CA ILE A 200 4.89 16.21 -6.85
C ILE A 200 5.19 16.54 -5.38
N SER A 201 4.15 16.76 -4.58
CA SER A 201 4.30 17.12 -3.16
C SER A 201 3.28 16.37 -2.30
N PRO A 202 3.68 15.83 -1.14
CA PRO A 202 2.77 15.22 -0.18
C PRO A 202 1.69 16.18 0.35
N TYR A 203 1.92 17.48 0.27
CA TYR A 203 0.91 18.47 0.66
C TYR A 203 -0.34 18.48 -0.24
N PHE A 204 -0.31 17.80 -1.39
CA PHE A 204 -1.50 17.63 -2.24
C PHE A 204 -2.42 16.49 -1.79
N ILE A 205 -2.01 15.66 -0.85
CA ILE A 205 -2.80 14.54 -0.31
C ILE A 205 -4.13 15.05 0.25
N THR A 206 -5.23 14.37 -0.10
CA THR A 206 -6.59 14.63 0.40
C THR A 206 -7.04 13.55 1.37
N ASN A 207 -6.51 12.34 1.24
CA ASN A 207 -6.74 11.20 2.12
C ASN A 207 -5.42 10.77 2.77
N ALA A 208 -5.24 11.16 4.02
CA ALA A 208 -4.02 10.88 4.77
C ALA A 208 -3.89 9.39 5.16
N GLU A 209 -5.01 8.67 5.35
CA GLU A 209 -4.99 7.24 5.70
C GLU A 209 -4.39 6.39 4.55
N LYS A 210 -4.78 6.71 3.31
CA LYS A 210 -4.32 6.01 2.10
C LYS A 210 -3.14 6.70 1.40
N MET A 211 -2.68 7.84 1.92
CA MET A 211 -1.59 8.66 1.34
C MET A 211 -1.81 8.98 -0.14
N LEU A 212 -3.03 9.35 -0.53
CA LEU A 212 -3.39 9.68 -1.91
C LEU A 212 -4.16 11.01 -2.00
N ALA A 213 -4.16 11.59 -3.19
CA ALA A 213 -5.02 12.71 -3.53
C ALA A 213 -6.13 12.24 -4.48
N GLU A 214 -7.37 12.48 -4.10
CA GLU A 214 -8.56 12.04 -4.81
C GLU A 214 -9.46 13.24 -5.12
N PHE A 215 -9.86 13.36 -6.39
CA PHE A 215 -10.67 14.47 -6.88
C PHE A 215 -11.81 13.95 -7.75
N GLU A 216 -13.01 14.43 -7.47
CA GLU A 216 -14.22 14.17 -8.25
C GLU A 216 -14.52 15.34 -9.18
N ASP A 217 -15.02 15.06 -10.38
CA ASP A 217 -15.36 16.03 -11.42
C ASP A 217 -14.25 17.05 -11.71
N ALA A 218 -13.01 16.56 -11.76
CA ALA A 218 -11.82 17.39 -11.87
C ALA A 218 -11.59 17.95 -13.27
N TYR A 219 -11.08 19.19 -13.32
CA TYR A 219 -10.40 19.71 -14.49
C TYR A 219 -8.97 19.18 -14.56
N ILE A 220 -8.46 18.98 -15.79
CA ILE A 220 -7.10 18.51 -16.02
C ILE A 220 -6.41 19.50 -16.96
N LEU A 221 -5.37 20.17 -16.46
CA LEU A 221 -4.49 21.02 -17.25
C LEU A 221 -3.29 20.20 -17.73
N LEU A 222 -3.12 20.09 -19.03
CA LEU A 222 -2.01 19.38 -19.67
C LEU A 222 -1.04 20.38 -20.26
N HIS A 223 0.18 20.44 -19.72
CA HIS A 223 1.20 21.41 -20.16
C HIS A 223 2.50 20.70 -20.54
N GLU A 224 3.04 21.04 -21.71
CA GLU A 224 4.22 20.36 -22.27
C GLU A 224 5.49 20.67 -21.49
N LYS A 225 5.66 21.92 -21.06
CA LYS A 225 6.88 22.43 -20.41
C LYS A 225 6.76 22.48 -18.88
N LYS A 226 7.85 22.86 -18.23
CA LYS A 226 7.89 23.12 -16.80
C LYS A 226 7.07 24.37 -16.42
N LEU A 227 6.47 24.31 -15.24
CA LEU A 227 5.75 25.42 -14.61
C LEU A 227 6.54 25.91 -13.39
N SER A 228 7.24 27.03 -13.53
CA SER A 228 8.05 27.63 -12.44
C SER A 228 7.47 28.94 -11.91
N GLY A 229 6.81 29.73 -12.77
CA GLY A 229 6.20 31.02 -12.43
C GLY A 229 4.68 30.92 -12.30
N LEU A 230 4.12 31.73 -11.42
CA LEU A 230 2.68 31.76 -11.17
C LEU A 230 1.92 32.62 -12.21
N GLN A 231 2.53 33.67 -12.71
CA GLN A 231 1.85 34.74 -13.45
C GLN A 231 1.09 34.25 -14.70
N SER A 232 1.69 33.32 -15.45
CA SER A 232 1.06 32.69 -16.62
C SER A 232 -0.11 31.76 -16.27
N MET A 233 -0.15 31.26 -15.03
CA MET A 233 -1.19 30.34 -14.55
C MET A 233 -2.38 31.07 -13.93
N LEU A 234 -2.24 32.33 -13.53
CA LEU A 234 -3.28 33.07 -12.80
C LEU A 234 -4.65 33.04 -13.50
N PRO A 235 -4.77 33.30 -14.82
CA PRO A 235 -6.08 33.32 -15.46
C PRO A 235 -6.82 31.97 -15.38
N VAL A 236 -6.11 30.86 -15.55
CA VAL A 236 -6.72 29.53 -15.46
C VAL A 236 -7.05 29.16 -14.01
N LEU A 237 -6.21 29.52 -13.05
CA LEU A 237 -6.49 29.27 -11.63
C LEU A 237 -7.71 30.05 -11.14
N GLU A 238 -7.86 31.33 -11.52
CA GLU A 238 -9.03 32.12 -11.20
C GLU A 238 -10.31 31.56 -11.81
N ALA A 239 -10.25 31.11 -13.07
CA ALA A 239 -11.39 30.48 -13.74
C ALA A 239 -11.80 29.16 -13.04
N VAL A 240 -10.82 28.37 -12.60
CA VAL A 240 -11.07 27.12 -11.84
C VAL A 240 -11.68 27.42 -10.48
N VAL A 241 -11.13 28.37 -9.72
CA VAL A 241 -11.70 28.79 -8.43
C VAL A 241 -13.15 29.24 -8.57
N LYS A 242 -13.47 30.06 -9.59
CA LYS A 242 -14.84 30.49 -9.87
C LYS A 242 -15.80 29.32 -10.20
N SER A 243 -15.27 28.24 -10.79
CA SER A 243 -16.07 27.04 -11.11
C SER A 243 -16.36 26.15 -9.89
N GLY A 244 -15.55 26.27 -8.82
CA GLY A 244 -15.62 25.43 -7.63
C GLY A 244 -15.12 23.99 -7.83
N ARG A 245 -14.63 23.64 -9.02
CA ARG A 245 -14.13 22.29 -9.37
C ARG A 245 -12.66 22.13 -8.99
N PRO A 246 -12.21 20.90 -8.67
CA PRO A 246 -10.80 20.59 -8.49
C PRO A 246 -10.01 20.73 -9.80
N LEU A 247 -8.71 20.99 -9.68
CA LEU A 247 -7.76 21.04 -10.78
C LEU A 247 -6.62 20.06 -10.56
N VAL A 248 -6.36 19.22 -11.55
CA VAL A 248 -5.16 18.41 -11.64
C VAL A 248 -4.27 18.97 -12.73
N ILE A 249 -3.03 19.31 -12.38
CA ILE A 249 -2.03 19.84 -13.32
C ILE A 249 -1.07 18.72 -13.68
N VAL A 250 -0.97 18.41 -14.97
CA VAL A 250 0.00 17.45 -15.51
C VAL A 250 0.97 18.23 -16.40
N ALA A 251 2.21 18.39 -15.92
CA ALA A 251 3.24 19.16 -16.62
C ALA A 251 4.58 18.44 -16.60
N GLU A 252 5.56 18.86 -17.41
CA GLU A 252 6.90 18.31 -17.34
C GLU A 252 7.46 18.32 -15.91
N ASP A 253 7.30 19.43 -15.21
CA ASP A 253 7.56 19.61 -13.79
C ASP A 253 6.78 20.84 -13.28
N VAL A 254 6.56 20.90 -11.96
CA VAL A 254 6.03 22.11 -11.30
C VAL A 254 6.97 22.44 -10.14
N GLU A 255 7.66 23.56 -10.25
CA GLU A 255 8.74 23.91 -9.34
C GLU A 255 8.69 25.39 -8.91
N GLY A 256 9.56 25.79 -7.99
CA GLY A 256 9.76 27.19 -7.60
C GLY A 256 8.51 27.85 -7.00
N GLU A 257 8.16 29.04 -7.50
CA GLU A 257 7.03 29.83 -7.04
C GLU A 257 5.69 29.14 -7.33
N ALA A 258 5.58 28.43 -8.46
CA ALA A 258 4.34 27.77 -8.88
C ALA A 258 3.91 26.72 -7.86
N ILE A 259 4.77 25.77 -7.50
CA ILE A 259 4.43 24.73 -6.52
C ILE A 259 4.16 25.31 -5.13
N ALA A 260 4.97 26.28 -4.68
CA ALA A 260 4.79 26.90 -3.37
C ALA A 260 3.42 27.57 -3.25
N THR A 261 3.01 28.29 -4.29
CA THR A 261 1.70 28.97 -4.31
C THR A 261 0.53 27.97 -4.39
N LEU A 262 0.62 26.92 -5.21
CA LEU A 262 -0.41 25.87 -5.28
C LEU A 262 -0.60 25.21 -3.91
N VAL A 263 0.49 24.85 -3.23
CA VAL A 263 0.46 24.25 -1.90
C VAL A 263 -0.18 25.19 -0.87
N VAL A 264 0.25 26.46 -0.82
CA VAL A 264 -0.31 27.44 0.12
C VAL A 264 -1.82 27.66 -0.10
N ASN A 265 -2.25 27.79 -1.36
CA ASN A 265 -3.68 27.97 -1.66
C ASN A 265 -4.51 26.73 -1.35
N LYS A 266 -3.96 25.52 -1.57
CA LYS A 266 -4.60 24.26 -1.16
C LYS A 266 -4.74 24.17 0.35
N LEU A 267 -3.69 24.48 1.12
CA LEU A 267 -3.72 24.43 2.58
C LEU A 267 -4.67 25.46 3.19
N ARG A 268 -4.84 26.63 2.56
CA ARG A 268 -5.81 27.65 2.95
C ARG A 268 -7.25 27.31 2.56
N GLY A 269 -7.47 26.20 1.85
CA GLY A 269 -8.81 25.80 1.38
C GLY A 269 -9.36 26.62 0.21
N GLY A 270 -8.55 27.52 -0.36
CA GLY A 270 -8.98 28.38 -1.48
C GLY A 270 -8.98 27.69 -2.84
N LEU A 271 -8.21 26.62 -2.99
CA LEU A 271 -8.09 25.87 -4.25
C LEU A 271 -7.96 24.37 -3.98
N LYS A 272 -8.81 23.56 -4.62
CA LYS A 272 -8.67 22.12 -4.63
C LYS A 272 -7.76 21.73 -5.80
N VAL A 273 -6.49 21.46 -5.54
CA VAL A 273 -5.48 21.25 -6.60
C VAL A 273 -4.49 20.16 -6.23
N ALA A 274 -4.00 19.46 -7.25
CA ALA A 274 -2.76 18.69 -7.19
C ALA A 274 -1.97 18.87 -8.48
N ALA A 275 -0.66 18.63 -8.39
CA ALA A 275 0.25 18.64 -9.52
C ALA A 275 1.01 17.32 -9.60
N VAL A 276 1.12 16.80 -10.81
CA VAL A 276 1.85 15.57 -11.15
C VAL A 276 2.79 15.82 -12.31
N LYS A 277 3.89 15.06 -12.37
CA LYS A 277 4.79 15.10 -13.52
C LYS A 277 4.18 14.34 -14.69
N ALA A 278 4.35 14.87 -15.90
CA ALA A 278 3.94 14.18 -17.11
C ALA A 278 4.74 12.88 -17.30
N PRO A 279 4.09 11.80 -17.76
CA PRO A 279 4.75 10.54 -18.03
C PRO A 279 5.65 10.64 -19.28
N GLY A 280 6.75 9.85 -19.28
CA GLY A 280 7.69 9.80 -20.40
C GLY A 280 8.67 10.97 -20.46
N PHE A 281 9.47 11.01 -21.54
CA PHE A 281 10.51 12.02 -21.79
C PHE A 281 10.49 12.40 -23.28
N GLY A 282 10.86 13.66 -23.60
CA GLY A 282 10.95 14.16 -24.97
C GLY A 282 9.65 13.96 -25.75
N ASP A 283 9.74 13.52 -27.01
CA ASP A 283 8.57 13.31 -27.89
C ASP A 283 7.56 12.30 -27.35
N ARG A 284 8.01 11.31 -26.56
CA ARG A 284 7.11 10.35 -25.91
C ARG A 284 6.24 11.01 -24.86
N ARG A 285 6.79 11.97 -24.09
CA ARG A 285 6.00 12.74 -23.12
C ARG A 285 4.90 13.52 -23.82
N LYS A 286 5.23 14.18 -24.95
CA LYS A 286 4.26 14.90 -25.77
C LYS A 286 3.15 13.97 -26.26
N ALA A 287 3.51 12.83 -26.82
CA ALA A 287 2.55 11.83 -27.29
C ALA A 287 1.65 11.29 -26.18
N MET A 288 2.18 11.05 -24.97
CA MET A 288 1.38 10.61 -23.82
C MET A 288 0.45 11.71 -23.30
N LEU A 289 0.91 12.97 -23.27
CA LEU A 289 0.05 14.11 -22.94
C LEU A 289 -1.09 14.30 -23.94
N GLU A 290 -0.83 14.08 -25.24
CA GLU A 290 -1.88 14.06 -26.27
C GLU A 290 -2.89 12.94 -26.05
N ASP A 291 -2.45 11.74 -25.67
CA ASP A 291 -3.34 10.61 -25.36
C ASP A 291 -4.25 10.96 -24.16
N ILE A 292 -3.69 11.60 -23.11
CA ILE A 292 -4.45 12.08 -21.97
C ILE A 292 -5.44 13.19 -22.40
N ALA A 293 -5.03 14.09 -23.29
CA ALA A 293 -5.89 15.15 -23.82
C ALA A 293 -7.11 14.56 -24.54
N ILE A 294 -6.91 13.59 -25.42
CA ILE A 294 -7.98 12.90 -26.16
C ILE A 294 -8.89 12.15 -25.17
N LEU A 295 -8.32 11.43 -24.21
CA LEU A 295 -9.07 10.68 -23.20
C LEU A 295 -9.96 11.60 -22.35
N THR A 296 -9.49 12.78 -22.02
CA THR A 296 -10.17 13.71 -21.11
C THR A 296 -10.98 14.79 -21.82
N GLY A 297 -10.93 14.81 -23.16
CA GLY A 297 -11.59 15.82 -23.99
C GLY A 297 -11.01 17.22 -23.84
N GLY A 298 -9.73 17.31 -23.41
CA GLY A 298 -8.98 18.56 -23.29
C GLY A 298 -8.03 18.80 -24.45
N GLN A 299 -7.14 19.78 -24.26
CA GLN A 299 -6.09 20.12 -25.22
C GLN A 299 -4.73 20.13 -24.52
N LEU A 300 -3.69 19.68 -25.23
CA LEU A 300 -2.31 19.86 -24.80
C LEU A 300 -1.93 21.33 -24.99
N ILE A 301 -1.54 21.98 -23.90
CA ILE A 301 -1.06 23.36 -23.90
C ILE A 301 0.42 23.33 -24.25
N SER A 302 0.74 23.74 -25.47
CA SER A 302 2.09 23.75 -26.03
C SER A 302 2.29 25.00 -26.86
N GLU A 303 3.43 25.66 -26.66
CA GLU A 303 3.82 26.81 -27.47
C GLU A 303 4.08 26.44 -28.93
N ASP A 304 4.52 25.20 -29.19
CA ASP A 304 4.70 24.68 -30.55
C ASP A 304 3.38 24.59 -31.30
N LEU A 305 2.28 24.39 -30.59
CA LEU A 305 0.92 24.43 -31.12
C LEU A 305 0.32 25.85 -31.13
N GLY A 306 1.09 26.86 -30.76
CA GLY A 306 0.67 28.27 -30.70
C GLY A 306 -0.22 28.60 -29.50
N ILE A 307 -0.34 27.71 -28.51
CA ILE A 307 -1.19 27.90 -27.32
C ILE A 307 -0.33 28.33 -26.14
N LYS A 308 -0.50 29.58 -25.73
CA LYS A 308 0.14 30.11 -24.52
C LYS A 308 -0.71 29.84 -23.28
N LEU A 309 -0.07 29.57 -22.16
CA LEU A 309 -0.75 29.24 -20.89
C LEU A 309 -1.68 30.37 -20.41
N GLU A 310 -1.32 31.63 -20.67
CA GLU A 310 -2.10 32.84 -20.32
C GLU A 310 -3.46 32.89 -21.02
N ASN A 311 -3.59 32.22 -22.16
CA ASN A 311 -4.80 32.21 -23.00
C ASN A 311 -5.67 30.98 -22.76
N VAL A 312 -5.32 30.13 -21.79
CA VAL A 312 -6.07 28.89 -21.51
C VAL A 312 -7.41 29.23 -20.86
N THR A 313 -8.46 28.68 -21.45
CA THR A 313 -9.82 28.74 -20.92
C THR A 313 -10.25 27.38 -20.34
N THR A 314 -11.28 27.37 -19.52
CA THR A 314 -11.83 26.14 -18.95
C THR A 314 -12.35 25.15 -20.01
N ALA A 315 -12.66 25.62 -21.22
CA ALA A 315 -13.07 24.77 -22.33
C ALA A 315 -11.91 23.96 -22.93
N MET A 316 -10.66 24.40 -22.73
CA MET A 316 -9.45 23.72 -23.19
C MET A 316 -8.94 22.70 -22.17
N LEU A 317 -9.43 22.76 -20.92
CA LEU A 317 -9.07 21.80 -19.87
C LEU A 317 -9.75 20.45 -20.13
N GLY A 318 -8.99 19.37 -19.94
CA GLY A 318 -9.56 18.03 -19.85
C GLY A 318 -10.49 17.91 -18.62
N ARG A 319 -11.35 16.90 -18.65
CA ARG A 319 -12.26 16.57 -17.55
C ARG A 319 -12.25 15.07 -17.29
N ALA A 320 -12.36 14.69 -16.03
CA ALA A 320 -12.61 13.32 -15.64
C ALA A 320 -13.57 13.28 -14.46
N LYS A 321 -14.37 12.22 -14.39
CA LYS A 321 -15.29 12.01 -13.28
C LYS A 321 -14.52 11.81 -11.97
N LYS A 322 -13.36 11.12 -12.05
CA LYS A 322 -12.50 10.91 -10.90
C LYS A 322 -11.03 10.87 -11.31
N VAL A 323 -10.16 11.45 -10.47
CA VAL A 323 -8.70 11.33 -10.59
C VAL A 323 -8.14 10.90 -9.25
N ILE A 324 -7.34 9.83 -9.26
CA ILE A 324 -6.68 9.27 -8.08
C ILE A 324 -5.18 9.43 -8.30
N ILE A 325 -4.50 10.12 -7.39
CA ILE A 325 -3.06 10.37 -7.46
C ILE A 325 -2.41 9.76 -6.23
N GLU A 326 -1.62 8.74 -6.44
CA GLU A 326 -0.80 8.08 -5.44
C GLU A 326 0.64 8.66 -5.47
N LYS A 327 1.54 8.10 -4.68
CA LYS A 327 2.94 8.54 -4.63
C LYS A 327 3.66 8.35 -5.97
N GLU A 328 3.40 7.24 -6.68
CA GLU A 328 4.15 6.85 -7.89
C GLU A 328 3.27 6.75 -9.15
N LYS A 329 1.95 6.84 -9.03
CA LYS A 329 1.02 6.67 -10.16
C LYS A 329 -0.19 7.58 -10.07
N THR A 330 -0.75 7.87 -11.24
CA THR A 330 -2.00 8.65 -11.39
C THR A 330 -2.97 7.88 -12.26
N THR A 331 -4.20 7.72 -11.76
CA THR A 331 -5.31 7.04 -12.45
C THR A 331 -6.39 8.05 -12.80
N ILE A 332 -6.75 8.11 -14.07
CA ILE A 332 -7.86 8.90 -14.59
C ILE A 332 -9.01 7.94 -14.87
N VAL A 333 -10.16 8.17 -14.25
CA VAL A 333 -11.35 7.33 -14.37
C VAL A 333 -12.47 8.11 -15.01
N ASN A 334 -13.06 7.54 -16.04
CA ASN A 334 -14.18 8.11 -16.81
C ASN A 334 -13.85 9.52 -17.33
N GLY A 335 -12.85 9.58 -18.21
CA GLY A 335 -12.49 10.80 -18.95
C GLY A 335 -13.63 11.25 -19.84
N ALA A 336 -13.75 12.57 -20.04
CA ALA A 336 -14.82 13.18 -20.84
C ALA A 336 -14.53 13.18 -22.35
N GLY A 337 -13.48 12.49 -22.82
CA GLY A 337 -13.16 12.35 -24.23
C GLY A 337 -14.25 11.61 -24.99
N LYS A 338 -14.38 11.93 -26.27
CA LYS A 338 -15.36 11.26 -27.11
C LYS A 338 -14.82 9.90 -27.55
N LYS A 339 -15.62 8.86 -27.40
CA LYS A 339 -15.26 7.49 -27.79
C LYS A 339 -14.71 7.35 -29.22
N PRO A 340 -15.29 7.99 -30.25
CA PRO A 340 -14.73 7.93 -31.59
C PRO A 340 -13.31 8.52 -31.71
N ASP A 341 -12.99 9.58 -30.93
CA ASP A 341 -11.68 10.22 -30.95
C ASP A 341 -10.64 9.30 -30.30
N ILE A 342 -11.02 8.63 -29.19
CA ILE A 342 -10.19 7.63 -28.51
C ILE A 342 -9.93 6.43 -29.43
N GLU A 343 -10.96 5.91 -30.10
CA GLU A 343 -10.83 4.80 -31.05
C GLU A 343 -9.94 5.18 -32.26
N ALA A 344 -10.09 6.39 -32.79
CA ALA A 344 -9.22 6.90 -33.87
C ALA A 344 -7.74 6.95 -33.40
N ARG A 345 -7.49 7.42 -32.17
CA ARG A 345 -6.13 7.45 -31.59
C ARG A 345 -5.56 6.05 -31.40
N VAL A 346 -6.36 5.09 -30.94
CA VAL A 346 -5.99 3.67 -30.83
C VAL A 346 -5.57 3.11 -32.19
N GLN A 347 -6.32 3.38 -33.26
CA GLN A 347 -5.96 2.94 -34.63
C GLN A 347 -4.67 3.60 -35.11
N GLN A 348 -4.45 4.87 -34.80
CA GLN A 348 -3.22 5.58 -35.17
C GLN A 348 -2.00 4.93 -34.47
N ILE A 349 -2.11 4.58 -33.18
CA ILE A 349 -1.00 3.90 -32.46
C ILE A 349 -0.76 2.50 -33.05
N LYS A 350 -1.80 1.76 -33.42
CA LYS A 350 -1.65 0.44 -34.07
C LYS A 350 -0.91 0.56 -35.40
N ALA A 351 -1.23 1.55 -36.23
CA ALA A 351 -0.50 1.78 -37.46
C ALA A 351 0.99 2.09 -37.20
N GLN A 352 1.30 2.92 -36.19
CA GLN A 352 2.68 3.19 -35.80
C GLN A 352 3.44 1.94 -35.33
N ILE A 353 2.77 0.99 -34.67
CA ILE A 353 3.37 -0.29 -34.27
C ILE A 353 3.72 -1.15 -35.49
N GLU A 354 2.93 -1.11 -36.54
CA GLU A 354 3.18 -1.84 -37.79
C GLU A 354 4.30 -1.20 -38.64
N GLU A 355 4.40 0.12 -38.61
CA GLU A 355 5.38 0.88 -39.39
C GLU A 355 6.78 0.91 -38.76
N THR A 356 6.88 0.80 -37.43
CA THR A 356 8.18 0.92 -36.74
C THR A 356 9.04 -0.34 -36.95
N THR A 357 10.31 -0.11 -37.23
CA THR A 357 11.34 -1.16 -37.35
C THR A 357 12.16 -1.36 -36.07
N SER A 358 11.96 -0.50 -35.06
CA SER A 358 12.67 -0.55 -33.78
C SER A 358 11.87 -1.41 -32.78
N ASP A 359 12.43 -2.50 -32.32
CA ASP A 359 11.81 -3.35 -31.29
C ASP A 359 11.49 -2.59 -30.01
N TYR A 360 12.38 -1.67 -29.62
CA TYR A 360 12.21 -0.83 -28.44
C TYR A 360 11.03 0.16 -28.61
N ASP A 361 10.91 0.81 -29.77
CA ASP A 361 9.79 1.71 -30.03
C ASP A 361 8.48 0.95 -30.16
N LYS A 362 8.53 -0.24 -30.74
CA LYS A 362 7.38 -1.15 -30.83
C LYS A 362 6.86 -1.52 -29.43
N GLU A 363 7.75 -1.89 -28.52
CA GLU A 363 7.39 -2.21 -27.13
C GLU A 363 6.73 -0.99 -26.46
N LYS A 364 7.31 0.20 -26.59
CA LYS A 364 6.75 1.43 -25.98
C LYS A 364 5.43 1.89 -26.60
N LEU A 365 5.23 1.66 -27.88
CA LEU A 365 3.94 1.89 -28.53
C LEU A 365 2.89 0.88 -28.07
N GLN A 366 3.28 -0.39 -27.84
CA GLN A 366 2.39 -1.41 -27.30
C GLN A 366 1.96 -1.09 -25.86
N GLU A 367 2.89 -0.66 -25.00
CA GLU A 367 2.56 -0.18 -23.64
C GLU A 367 1.56 0.98 -23.68
N ARG A 368 1.78 1.95 -24.56
CA ARG A 368 0.90 3.11 -24.74
C ARG A 368 -0.48 2.72 -25.25
N LEU A 369 -0.52 1.79 -26.22
CA LEU A 369 -1.76 1.21 -26.73
C LEU A 369 -2.56 0.51 -25.62
N ALA A 370 -1.91 -0.32 -24.81
CA ALA A 370 -2.53 -1.04 -23.71
C ALA A 370 -3.14 -0.07 -22.69
N LYS A 371 -2.42 1.02 -22.35
CA LYS A 371 -2.90 2.04 -21.41
C LYS A 371 -4.13 2.80 -21.92
N LEU A 372 -4.19 3.10 -23.23
CA LEU A 372 -5.31 3.86 -23.82
C LEU A 372 -6.51 2.98 -24.16
N ALA A 373 -6.27 1.77 -24.72
CA ALA A 373 -7.32 0.87 -25.19
C ALA A 373 -7.94 0.01 -24.11
N GLY A 374 -7.22 -0.22 -22.99
CA GLY A 374 -7.65 -1.11 -21.91
C GLY A 374 -8.80 -0.55 -21.08
N GLY A 375 -8.97 0.75 -21.02
CA GLY A 375 -9.92 1.39 -20.13
C GLY A 375 -9.59 1.16 -18.62
N VAL A 376 -10.56 1.46 -17.79
CA VAL A 376 -10.51 1.21 -16.34
C VAL A 376 -11.72 0.40 -15.93
N VAL A 377 -11.50 -0.72 -15.21
CA VAL A 377 -12.59 -1.41 -14.54
C VAL A 377 -12.84 -0.74 -13.19
N VAL A 378 -14.08 -0.35 -12.94
CA VAL A 378 -14.53 0.19 -11.66
C VAL A 378 -15.38 -0.87 -10.96
N ILE A 379 -14.93 -1.36 -9.82
CA ILE A 379 -15.69 -2.22 -8.92
C ILE A 379 -16.39 -1.32 -7.91
N ARG A 380 -17.71 -1.19 -8.00
CA ARG A 380 -18.52 -0.44 -7.04
C ARG A 380 -19.06 -1.37 -5.99
N VAL A 381 -18.52 -1.27 -4.78
CA VAL A 381 -18.86 -2.15 -3.65
C VAL A 381 -20.12 -1.65 -2.98
N GLY A 382 -21.17 -2.47 -2.99
CA GLY A 382 -22.43 -2.22 -2.31
C GLY A 382 -22.55 -2.95 -0.97
N GLY A 383 -23.48 -2.46 -0.12
CA GLY A 383 -23.78 -3.05 1.18
C GLY A 383 -24.95 -2.35 1.87
N ALA A 384 -25.46 -2.96 2.95
CA ALA A 384 -26.60 -2.43 3.68
C ALA A 384 -26.27 -1.25 4.59
N THR A 385 -25.01 -1.15 5.04
CA THR A 385 -24.52 -0.08 5.90
C THR A 385 -23.18 0.46 5.41
N GLU A 386 -22.88 1.69 5.75
CA GLU A 386 -21.59 2.32 5.41
C GLU A 386 -20.39 1.56 5.99
N ILE A 387 -20.54 0.97 7.19
CA ILE A 387 -19.52 0.17 7.84
C ILE A 387 -19.25 -1.11 7.03
N GLU A 388 -20.31 -1.79 6.59
CA GLU A 388 -20.20 -3.00 5.75
C GLU A 388 -19.55 -2.69 4.40
N VAL A 389 -19.95 -1.60 3.76
CA VAL A 389 -19.39 -1.17 2.46
C VAL A 389 -17.89 -0.90 2.58
N LYS A 390 -17.45 -0.22 3.63
CA LYS A 390 -16.03 0.07 3.87
C LYS A 390 -15.23 -1.22 4.12
N GLU A 391 -15.72 -2.11 4.98
CA GLU A 391 -15.06 -3.40 5.26
C GLU A 391 -14.95 -4.25 3.98
N LYS A 392 -16.03 -4.35 3.22
CA LYS A 392 -16.04 -5.12 1.98
C LYS A 392 -15.15 -4.50 0.90
N LYS A 393 -15.07 -3.17 0.85
CA LYS A 393 -14.15 -2.45 -0.04
C LYS A 393 -12.70 -2.77 0.29
N ASP A 394 -12.31 -2.68 1.57
CA ASP A 394 -10.95 -3.02 2.01
C ASP A 394 -10.60 -4.47 1.59
N ARG A 395 -11.49 -5.44 1.80
CA ARG A 395 -11.30 -6.83 1.34
C ARG A 395 -11.15 -6.98 -0.17
N VAL A 396 -11.91 -6.23 -0.96
CA VAL A 396 -11.79 -6.25 -2.43
C VAL A 396 -10.48 -5.64 -2.87
N GLU A 397 -10.02 -4.55 -2.24
CA GLU A 397 -8.73 -3.93 -2.51
C GLU A 397 -7.57 -4.88 -2.19
N ASP A 398 -7.58 -5.56 -1.03
CA ASP A 398 -6.58 -6.55 -0.64
C ASP A 398 -6.54 -7.73 -1.63
N ALA A 399 -7.70 -8.28 -1.96
CA ALA A 399 -7.81 -9.37 -2.92
C ALA A 399 -7.33 -8.99 -4.33
N LEU A 400 -7.57 -7.75 -4.77
CA LEU A 400 -7.07 -7.23 -6.03
C LEU A 400 -5.54 -7.12 -6.02
N ASN A 401 -4.96 -6.58 -4.94
CA ASN A 401 -3.52 -6.44 -4.79
C ASN A 401 -2.82 -7.80 -4.71
N ALA A 402 -3.34 -8.74 -3.92
CA ALA A 402 -2.85 -10.11 -3.86
C ALA A 402 -2.89 -10.80 -5.23
N THR A 403 -3.97 -10.60 -5.98
CA THR A 403 -4.12 -11.18 -7.32
C THR A 403 -3.10 -10.60 -8.31
N ARG A 404 -2.83 -9.29 -8.27
CA ARG A 404 -1.77 -8.66 -9.07
C ARG A 404 -0.39 -9.21 -8.70
N ALA A 405 -0.09 -9.31 -7.41
CA ALA A 405 1.16 -9.87 -6.91
C ALA A 405 1.35 -11.34 -7.37
N ALA A 406 0.27 -12.13 -7.41
CA ALA A 406 0.30 -13.51 -7.90
C ALA A 406 0.54 -13.61 -9.41
N VAL A 407 -0.04 -12.72 -10.19
CA VAL A 407 0.22 -12.66 -11.65
C VAL A 407 1.66 -12.25 -11.93
N GLU A 408 2.23 -11.34 -11.12
CA GLU A 408 3.58 -10.83 -11.28
C GLU A 408 4.65 -11.88 -10.94
N GLU A 409 4.58 -12.53 -9.79
CA GLU A 409 5.65 -13.43 -9.29
C GLU A 409 5.20 -14.88 -9.09
N GLY A 410 3.95 -15.22 -9.35
CA GLY A 410 3.41 -16.56 -9.15
C GLY A 410 2.86 -16.81 -7.76
N ILE A 411 2.45 -18.06 -7.52
CA ILE A 411 1.82 -18.54 -6.30
C ILE A 411 2.63 -19.64 -5.63
N VAL A 412 2.48 -19.74 -4.31
CA VAL A 412 3.06 -20.78 -3.46
C VAL A 412 1.96 -21.39 -2.58
N PRO A 413 2.18 -22.57 -1.94
CA PRO A 413 1.22 -23.09 -0.96
C PRO A 413 0.95 -22.09 0.14
N GLY A 414 -0.33 -21.78 0.37
CA GLY A 414 -0.78 -20.77 1.33
C GLY A 414 -0.79 -21.25 2.78
N GLY A 415 -1.43 -20.46 3.64
CA GLY A 415 -1.61 -20.82 5.05
C GLY A 415 -0.32 -20.91 5.86
N GLY A 416 0.75 -20.24 5.43
CA GLY A 416 2.07 -20.30 6.06
C GLY A 416 2.91 -21.53 5.70
N VAL A 417 2.41 -22.44 4.83
CA VAL A 417 3.11 -23.66 4.44
C VAL A 417 4.37 -23.35 3.65
N ALA A 418 4.35 -22.36 2.76
CA ALA A 418 5.53 -21.96 1.97
C ALA A 418 6.71 -21.58 2.86
N LEU A 419 6.48 -20.78 3.91
CA LEU A 419 7.51 -20.39 4.88
C LEU A 419 8.01 -21.60 5.68
N LEU A 420 7.09 -22.46 6.13
CA LEU A 420 7.43 -23.66 6.88
C LEU A 420 8.31 -24.61 6.06
N ARG A 421 8.01 -24.81 4.78
CA ARG A 421 8.79 -25.65 3.85
C ARG A 421 10.14 -25.04 3.50
N ALA A 422 10.26 -23.71 3.48
CA ALA A 422 11.50 -23.00 3.24
C ALA A 422 12.56 -23.20 4.34
N LYS A 423 12.19 -23.71 5.51
CA LYS A 423 13.14 -24.15 6.55
C LYS A 423 14.20 -25.10 6.01
N LYS A 424 13.87 -25.94 5.03
CA LYS A 424 14.83 -26.86 4.39
C LYS A 424 16.02 -26.14 3.74
N ALA A 425 15.82 -24.94 3.21
CA ALA A 425 16.88 -24.13 2.64
C ALA A 425 17.81 -23.56 3.70
N VAL A 426 17.26 -23.20 4.87
CA VAL A 426 17.99 -22.58 5.98
C VAL A 426 18.77 -23.62 6.80
N VAL A 427 18.19 -24.79 7.07
CA VAL A 427 18.84 -25.88 7.86
C VAL A 427 20.19 -26.31 7.27
N ARG A 428 20.39 -26.11 5.96
CA ARG A 428 21.65 -26.48 5.27
C ARG A 428 22.76 -25.44 5.41
N ILE A 429 22.45 -24.28 5.99
CA ILE A 429 23.40 -23.18 6.15
C ILE A 429 24.10 -23.35 7.48
N HIS A 430 25.43 -23.41 7.43
CA HIS A 430 26.30 -23.45 8.62
C HIS A 430 27.29 -22.29 8.55
N ASP A 431 27.46 -21.62 9.67
CA ASP A 431 28.46 -20.57 9.87
C ASP A 431 29.39 -20.95 11.02
N GLU A 432 30.68 -20.67 10.89
CA GLU A 432 31.67 -20.97 11.92
C GLU A 432 31.52 -20.07 13.17
N ASN A 433 30.95 -18.86 12.97
CA ASN A 433 30.66 -17.95 14.08
C ASN A 433 29.34 -18.39 14.77
N PRO A 434 29.39 -18.77 16.09
CA PRO A 434 28.22 -19.27 16.80
C PRO A 434 27.09 -18.22 16.90
N ASP A 435 27.42 -16.93 16.94
CA ASP A 435 26.44 -15.87 17.04
C ASP A 435 25.73 -15.63 15.69
N VAL A 436 26.46 -15.76 14.56
CA VAL A 436 25.86 -15.77 13.22
C VAL A 436 24.94 -16.99 13.06
N GLN A 437 25.42 -18.17 13.50
CA GLN A 437 24.60 -19.40 13.47
C GLN A 437 23.34 -19.27 14.33
N ALA A 438 23.42 -18.60 15.48
CA ALA A 438 22.26 -18.30 16.31
C ALA A 438 21.26 -17.38 15.58
N GLY A 439 21.76 -16.38 14.84
CA GLY A 439 20.93 -15.52 13.99
C GLY A 439 20.16 -16.32 12.92
N ILE A 440 20.80 -17.28 12.27
CA ILE A 440 20.18 -18.22 11.33
C ILE A 440 19.07 -19.03 12.03
N ASN A 441 19.33 -19.52 13.24
CA ASN A 441 18.37 -20.32 14.00
C ASN A 441 17.17 -19.50 14.49
N ILE A 442 17.33 -18.18 14.72
CA ILE A 442 16.22 -17.26 15.04
C ILE A 442 15.21 -17.27 13.89
N VAL A 443 15.67 -17.12 12.64
CA VAL A 443 14.78 -17.14 11.48
C VAL A 443 14.14 -18.51 11.31
N LEU A 444 14.89 -19.61 11.49
CA LEU A 444 14.35 -20.99 11.44
C LEU A 444 13.13 -21.17 12.37
N LYS A 445 13.16 -20.59 13.58
CA LYS A 445 12.03 -20.62 14.49
C LYS A 445 10.90 -19.69 14.04
N ALA A 446 11.25 -18.50 13.60
CA ALA A 446 10.28 -17.49 13.19
C ALA A 446 9.42 -17.93 11.99
N LEU A 447 9.97 -18.76 11.09
CA LEU A 447 9.24 -19.30 9.93
C LEU A 447 8.02 -20.16 10.29
N GLU A 448 7.93 -20.65 11.53
CA GLU A 448 6.75 -21.38 12.01
C GLU A 448 5.64 -20.43 12.54
N ALA A 449 5.98 -19.19 12.87
CA ALA A 449 5.07 -18.30 13.57
C ALA A 449 3.76 -18.02 12.80
N PRO A 450 3.77 -17.76 11.47
CA PRO A 450 2.53 -17.50 10.73
C PRO A 450 1.56 -18.68 10.75
N ILE A 451 2.02 -19.90 10.42
CA ILE A 451 1.14 -21.07 10.43
C ILE A 451 0.64 -21.40 11.85
N ARG A 452 1.50 -21.26 12.87
CA ARG A 452 1.07 -21.43 14.28
C ARG A 452 -0.05 -20.47 14.61
N GLN A 453 0.09 -19.20 14.26
CA GLN A 453 -0.92 -18.18 14.55
C GLN A 453 -2.24 -18.44 13.81
N ILE A 454 -2.20 -18.87 12.53
CA ILE A 454 -3.40 -19.23 11.77
C ILE A 454 -4.16 -20.38 12.47
N VAL A 455 -3.42 -21.39 12.88
CA VAL A 455 -3.99 -22.59 13.53
C VAL A 455 -4.51 -22.28 14.95
N GLU A 456 -3.78 -21.46 15.72
CA GLU A 456 -4.21 -20.99 17.04
C GLU A 456 -5.49 -20.15 16.96
N ASN A 457 -5.62 -19.28 15.95
CA ASN A 457 -6.84 -18.52 15.69
C ASN A 457 -8.03 -19.44 15.33
N ALA A 458 -7.74 -20.61 14.78
CA ALA A 458 -8.75 -21.66 14.52
C ALA A 458 -9.08 -22.51 15.76
N GLY A 459 -8.37 -22.31 16.89
CA GLY A 459 -8.58 -23.07 18.13
C GLY A 459 -7.88 -24.43 18.15
N VAL A 460 -6.91 -24.66 17.27
CA VAL A 460 -6.14 -25.91 17.16
C VAL A 460 -4.70 -25.69 17.64
N GLU A 461 -4.07 -26.74 18.18
CA GLU A 461 -2.70 -26.67 18.68
C GLU A 461 -1.67 -26.61 17.54
N GLY A 462 -0.97 -25.46 17.42
CA GLY A 462 -0.04 -25.17 16.34
C GLY A 462 1.15 -26.12 16.23
N SER A 463 1.68 -26.60 17.37
CA SER A 463 2.82 -27.54 17.41
C SER A 463 2.51 -28.87 16.74
N ILE A 464 1.29 -29.39 16.95
CA ILE A 464 0.86 -30.67 16.37
C ILE A 464 0.73 -30.53 14.86
N VAL A 465 0.13 -29.42 14.38
CA VAL A 465 -0.06 -29.18 12.96
C VAL A 465 1.29 -29.01 12.25
N VAL A 466 2.19 -28.21 12.81
CA VAL A 466 3.55 -28.01 12.27
C VAL A 466 4.31 -29.33 12.18
N GLY A 467 4.27 -30.15 13.27
CA GLY A 467 4.90 -31.47 13.27
C GLY A 467 4.40 -32.37 12.14
N LYS A 468 3.09 -32.54 12.02
CA LYS A 468 2.48 -33.38 10.96
C LYS A 468 2.82 -32.88 9.54
N ILE A 469 2.86 -31.56 9.32
CA ILE A 469 3.23 -31.02 8.00
C ILE A 469 4.70 -31.31 7.72
N LEU A 470 5.60 -31.17 8.69
CA LEU A 470 7.03 -31.43 8.49
C LEU A 470 7.36 -32.90 8.27
N ASP A 471 6.59 -33.83 8.85
CA ASP A 471 6.75 -35.26 8.66
C ASP A 471 6.31 -35.72 7.26
N GLU A 472 5.43 -34.97 6.58
CA GLU A 472 4.97 -35.29 5.23
C GLU A 472 5.96 -34.82 4.16
N LYS A 473 6.20 -35.66 3.14
CA LYS A 473 7.17 -35.41 2.07
C LYS A 473 6.68 -34.42 1.02
N SER A 474 5.36 -34.34 0.81
CA SER A 474 4.78 -33.43 -0.17
C SER A 474 5.05 -31.97 0.20
N GLU A 475 5.54 -31.20 -0.75
CA GLU A 475 5.84 -29.77 -0.56
C GLU A 475 4.57 -28.91 -0.48
N THR A 476 3.44 -29.43 -0.98
CA THR A 476 2.14 -28.76 -1.06
C THR A 476 1.19 -29.17 0.05
N TYR A 477 1.52 -30.22 0.83
CA TYR A 477 0.72 -30.69 1.94
C TYR A 477 0.70 -29.68 3.08
N GLY A 478 -0.50 -29.33 3.53
CA GLY A 478 -0.72 -28.34 4.57
C GLY A 478 -1.99 -28.60 5.37
N PHE A 479 -2.39 -27.61 6.15
CA PHE A 479 -3.58 -27.65 7.01
C PHE A 479 -4.56 -26.55 6.60
N ASP A 480 -5.72 -26.94 6.14
CA ASP A 480 -6.86 -26.05 5.94
C ASP A 480 -7.47 -25.71 7.30
N ALA A 481 -7.21 -24.48 7.77
CA ALA A 481 -7.71 -24.02 9.05
C ALA A 481 -9.21 -23.69 9.05
N GLN A 482 -9.83 -23.52 7.87
CA GLN A 482 -11.27 -23.31 7.74
C GLN A 482 -12.03 -24.58 8.06
N ASP A 483 -11.66 -25.69 7.39
CA ASP A 483 -12.30 -27.00 7.49
C ASP A 483 -11.63 -27.94 8.51
N GLU A 484 -10.51 -27.53 9.09
CA GLU A 484 -9.68 -28.30 10.05
C GLU A 484 -9.21 -29.66 9.47
N LYS A 485 -8.78 -29.66 8.20
CA LYS A 485 -8.34 -30.85 7.47
C LYS A 485 -6.94 -30.68 6.90
N TYR A 486 -6.23 -31.79 6.76
CA TYR A 486 -4.96 -31.84 6.02
C TYR A 486 -5.23 -32.09 4.55
N VAL A 487 -4.72 -31.22 3.69
CA VAL A 487 -5.00 -31.24 2.25
C VAL A 487 -3.73 -30.87 1.45
N ASP A 488 -3.76 -31.13 0.13
CA ASP A 488 -2.87 -30.44 -0.79
C ASP A 488 -3.35 -29.00 -0.95
N MET A 489 -2.54 -28.03 -0.53
CA MET A 489 -2.93 -26.62 -0.48
C MET A 489 -3.17 -26.04 -1.88
N ILE A 490 -2.35 -26.47 -2.88
CA ILE A 490 -2.51 -26.00 -4.27
C ILE A 490 -3.79 -26.54 -4.89
N GLU A 491 -4.07 -27.85 -4.72
CA GLU A 491 -5.28 -28.49 -5.25
C GLU A 491 -6.54 -27.96 -4.56
N ALA A 492 -6.46 -27.68 -3.25
CA ALA A 492 -7.55 -27.07 -2.49
C ALA A 492 -7.75 -25.58 -2.81
N GLY A 493 -6.88 -24.97 -3.60
CA GLY A 493 -6.93 -23.54 -3.94
C GLY A 493 -6.47 -22.61 -2.82
N ILE A 494 -5.84 -23.15 -1.76
CA ILE A 494 -5.30 -22.37 -0.64
C ILE A 494 -3.88 -21.95 -1.00
N VAL A 495 -3.77 -20.80 -1.64
CA VAL A 495 -2.53 -20.30 -2.23
C VAL A 495 -2.24 -18.88 -1.78
N ASP A 496 -0.94 -18.56 -1.64
CA ASP A 496 -0.47 -17.21 -1.36
C ASP A 496 0.38 -16.70 -2.53
N PRO A 497 0.35 -15.39 -2.86
CA PRO A 497 1.26 -14.82 -3.84
C PRO A 497 2.71 -14.88 -3.32
N ALA A 498 3.64 -15.34 -4.16
CA ALA A 498 5.06 -15.45 -3.79
C ALA A 498 5.64 -14.10 -3.38
N LYS A 499 5.28 -13.02 -4.09
CA LYS A 499 5.67 -11.65 -3.77
C LYS A 499 5.25 -11.23 -2.36
N VAL A 500 4.02 -11.53 -1.97
CA VAL A 500 3.48 -11.21 -0.63
C VAL A 500 4.29 -11.91 0.45
N VAL A 501 4.50 -13.23 0.30
CA VAL A 501 5.20 -14.05 1.30
C VAL A 501 6.66 -13.63 1.47
N ARG A 502 7.39 -13.41 0.36
CA ARG A 502 8.80 -13.01 0.43
C ARG A 502 8.98 -11.59 0.98
N THR A 503 8.12 -10.64 0.56
CA THR A 503 8.17 -9.25 1.01
C THR A 503 7.88 -9.17 2.51
N ALA A 504 6.87 -9.89 3.00
CA ALA A 504 6.57 -9.97 4.43
C ALA A 504 7.78 -10.43 5.26
N LEU A 505 8.51 -11.44 4.79
CA LEU A 505 9.72 -11.91 5.47
C LEU A 505 10.89 -10.93 5.38
N GLN A 506 11.11 -10.32 4.19
CA GLN A 506 12.18 -9.35 3.98
C GLN A 506 12.02 -8.12 4.87
N ASP A 507 10.82 -7.53 4.91
CA ASP A 507 10.55 -6.35 5.72
C ASP A 507 10.60 -6.68 7.22
N ALA A 508 10.05 -7.84 7.62
CA ALA A 508 10.14 -8.32 9.00
C ALA A 508 11.60 -8.53 9.43
N GLY A 509 12.42 -9.19 8.61
CA GLY A 509 13.82 -9.45 8.90
C GLY A 509 14.66 -8.18 8.99
N SER A 510 14.42 -7.24 8.06
CA SER A 510 15.10 -5.95 8.02
C SER A 510 14.89 -5.14 9.29
N VAL A 511 13.63 -4.90 9.68
CA VAL A 511 13.31 -4.10 10.87
C VAL A 511 13.63 -4.84 12.15
N ALA A 512 13.33 -6.14 12.23
CA ALA A 512 13.66 -6.95 13.41
C ALA A 512 15.18 -7.00 13.64
N GLY A 513 15.99 -7.09 12.59
CA GLY A 513 17.45 -7.02 12.68
C GLY A 513 17.95 -5.70 13.26
N LEU A 514 17.32 -4.58 12.94
CA LEU A 514 17.62 -3.28 13.54
C LEU A 514 17.22 -3.23 15.03
N LEU A 515 16.05 -3.75 15.38
CA LEU A 515 15.59 -3.81 16.78
C LEU A 515 16.49 -4.69 17.64
N VAL A 516 16.94 -5.83 17.11
CA VAL A 516 17.89 -6.74 17.82
C VAL A 516 19.24 -6.05 18.09
N THR A 517 19.69 -5.17 17.19
CA THR A 517 20.97 -4.43 17.35
C THR A 517 20.83 -3.14 18.14
N THR A 518 19.62 -2.76 18.58
CA THR A 518 19.39 -1.52 19.33
C THR A 518 19.90 -1.66 20.77
N GLU A 519 20.75 -0.70 21.21
CA GLU A 519 21.31 -0.64 22.55
C GLU A 519 20.79 0.55 23.37
N ALA A 520 20.44 1.64 22.71
CA ALA A 520 19.94 2.84 23.37
C ALA A 520 18.69 3.39 22.67
N MET A 521 17.79 3.95 23.46
CA MET A 521 16.58 4.63 22.99
C MET A 521 16.55 6.05 23.56
N VAL A 522 16.23 7.04 22.73
CA VAL A 522 16.24 8.46 23.11
C VAL A 522 14.86 9.06 22.84
N ALA A 523 14.16 9.52 23.86
CA ALA A 523 12.86 10.16 23.77
C ALA A 523 12.88 11.61 24.28
N GLU A 524 11.97 12.44 23.84
CA GLU A 524 11.76 13.76 24.44
C GLU A 524 11.04 13.64 25.78
N LEU A 525 11.54 14.33 26.80
CA LEU A 525 10.79 14.45 28.05
C LEU A 525 9.44 15.16 27.80
N PRO A 526 8.37 14.76 28.50
CA PRO A 526 7.11 15.49 28.46
C PRO A 526 7.36 16.95 28.81
N LYS A 527 6.82 17.87 28.04
CA LYS A 527 6.80 19.28 28.46
C LYS A 527 5.84 19.39 29.64
N GLU A 528 6.35 19.87 30.79
CA GLU A 528 5.44 20.28 31.85
C GLU A 528 4.44 21.29 31.27
N PRO A 529 3.13 21.12 31.52
CA PRO A 529 2.14 22.13 31.12
C PRO A 529 2.57 23.47 31.71
N ALA A 530 2.74 24.48 30.87
CA ALA A 530 3.03 25.82 31.34
C ALA A 530 1.99 26.18 32.39
N PRO A 531 2.40 26.71 33.60
CA PRO A 531 1.44 27.10 34.61
C PRO A 531 0.43 28.05 33.98
N THR A 532 -0.83 27.68 34.02
CA THR A 532 -1.94 28.51 33.56
C THR A 532 -1.80 29.83 34.31
N ALA A 533 -1.45 30.91 33.60
CA ALA A 533 -1.43 32.23 34.16
C ALA A 533 -2.83 32.49 34.74
N MET A 534 -2.93 32.61 36.08
CA MET A 534 -4.15 33.04 36.73
C MET A 534 -4.54 34.37 36.07
N PRO A 535 -5.80 34.57 35.66
CA PRO A 535 -6.24 35.87 35.23
C PRO A 535 -5.99 36.87 36.38
N PRO A 536 -5.45 38.07 36.10
CA PRO A 536 -5.20 39.06 37.12
C PRO A 536 -6.52 39.34 37.84
N GLY A 537 -6.54 39.07 39.14
CA GLY A 537 -7.70 39.24 40.00
C GLY A 537 -8.24 40.65 39.84
N GLY A 538 -9.50 40.77 39.40
CA GLY A 538 -10.23 42.01 39.38
C GLY A 538 -10.32 42.59 40.80
N GLY A 539 -9.56 43.66 41.06
CA GLY A 539 -9.65 44.41 42.29
C GLY A 539 -11.10 44.93 42.48
N MET A 540 -11.78 44.41 43.50
CA MET A 540 -12.97 45.04 44.06
C MET A 540 -12.55 46.38 44.69
N GLY A 541 -12.71 47.47 43.94
CA GLY A 541 -12.73 48.83 44.48
C GLY A 541 -14.09 49.11 45.12
N GLY A 542 -14.17 48.89 46.41
CA GLY A 542 -15.26 49.45 47.20
C GLY A 542 -15.14 51.00 47.27
N GLY A 543 -16.17 51.70 46.90
CA GLY A 543 -16.37 53.13 47.08
C GLY A 543 -17.75 53.35 47.55
N MET A 544 -17.91 53.39 48.87
CA MET A 544 -19.06 54.09 49.50
C MET A 544 -18.84 55.58 49.36
N GLY A 545 -19.91 56.32 49.16
CA GLY A 545 -19.93 57.77 49.37
C GLY A 545 -21.16 58.46 48.80
N PHE A 546 -22.13 58.65 49.64
CA PHE A 546 -23.28 59.64 49.63
C PHE A 546 -24.21 59.64 48.42
#